data_b72a6c9e457c0b78281ec817e6aed09d
#
_entry.id   b72a6c9e457c0b78281ec817e6aed09d
#
_cell.length_a   1.000
_cell.length_b   1.000
_cell.length_c   1.000
_cell.angle_alpha   90.00
_cell.angle_beta   90.00
_cell.angle_gamma   90.00
#
_symmetry.space_group_name_H-M   'P 1'
#
loop_
_entity.id
_entity.type
_entity.pdbx_description
1 polymer ?
#
loop_
_entity_poly.entity_id
_entity_poly.type
_entity_poly.pdbx_seq_one_letter_code
_entity_poly.pdbx_strand_id
1 'polypeptide(L)'
;FFMENYSLAVSRLLSQGCDVWLNTPRRPHEASGTSGMKLPVNGGINFSISDGWWCEGYNRQNGWTIGPVVTLELPLEDQNDYSDAEDLYALLENAVLPLYHELNSSGLPGNWIAMSKRSLKSLTSMYSSNRMVRDYVELAYKPAAARRENLSRDNWKLLKDVASWQKNLPARFNTIKMEEIILSGADGNTMLCGEPVNMKLRLHPCEMHPD
;
A
#
# COMPACT_ATOMS: atom_id res chain seq x y z
N PHE A 1 11.57 25.95 12.89
CA PHE A 1 12.90 26.27 12.34
C PHE A 1 13.02 25.74 10.94
N PHE A 2 13.46 26.53 10.00
CA PHE A 2 13.82 26.11 8.66
C PHE A 2 15.31 25.74 8.65
N MET A 3 15.65 24.56 8.14
CA MET A 3 17.03 24.07 8.07
C MET A 3 17.51 24.15 6.63
N GLU A 4 18.47 25.00 6.38
CA GLU A 4 19.12 25.13 5.07
C GLU A 4 20.08 23.96 4.81
N ASN A 5 20.35 23.68 3.55
CA ASN A 5 21.32 22.65 3.11
C ASN A 5 21.07 21.27 3.69
N TYR A 6 19.81 20.83 3.69
CA TYR A 6 19.45 19.48 4.15
C TYR A 6 20.24 18.40 3.38
N SER A 7 21.05 17.64 4.12
CA SER A 7 21.93 16.60 3.61
C SER A 7 21.67 15.26 4.30
N LEU A 8 22.25 14.18 3.79
CA LEU A 8 22.17 12.87 4.44
C LEU A 8 22.74 12.88 5.87
N ALA A 9 23.79 13.67 6.12
CA ALA A 9 24.37 13.83 7.45
C ALA A 9 23.37 14.49 8.41
N VAL A 10 22.73 15.59 7.97
CA VAL A 10 21.70 16.28 8.74
C VAL A 10 20.50 15.38 8.97
N SER A 11 20.02 14.68 7.92
CA SER A 11 18.90 13.73 8.03
C SER A 11 19.17 12.65 9.08
N ARG A 12 20.40 12.12 9.12
CA ARG A 12 20.82 11.12 10.11
C ARG A 12 20.73 11.66 11.53
N LEU A 13 21.27 12.86 11.77
CA LEU A 13 21.23 13.48 13.11
C LEU A 13 19.81 13.77 13.57
N LEU A 14 18.98 14.31 12.68
CA LEU A 14 17.57 14.57 12.98
C LEU A 14 16.82 13.28 13.31
N SER A 15 16.99 12.23 12.49
CA SER A 15 16.30 10.94 12.71
C SER A 15 16.75 10.26 14.01
N GLN A 16 17.96 10.54 14.50
CA GLN A 16 18.47 10.03 15.77
C GLN A 16 18.06 10.87 16.97
N GLY A 17 17.72 12.14 16.78
CA GLY A 17 17.43 13.10 17.85
C GLY A 17 15.95 13.48 17.98
N CYS A 18 15.08 13.01 17.10
CA CYS A 18 13.65 13.33 17.17
C CYS A 18 12.86 12.20 17.84
N ASP A 19 11.94 12.61 18.72
CA ASP A 19 11.01 11.67 19.40
C ASP A 19 9.80 11.33 18.53
N VAL A 20 9.33 12.32 17.76
CA VAL A 20 8.14 12.22 16.89
C VAL A 20 8.47 12.66 15.48
N TRP A 21 7.96 11.93 14.49
CA TRP A 21 7.98 12.32 13.09
C TRP A 21 6.58 12.73 12.66
N LEU A 22 6.37 14.04 12.51
CA LEU A 22 5.14 14.58 11.97
C LEU A 22 5.21 14.63 10.45
N ASN A 23 4.21 14.04 9.78
CA ASN A 23 4.07 14.07 8.33
C ASN A 23 2.61 14.37 7.93
N THR A 24 2.43 15.39 7.11
CA THR A 24 1.09 15.91 6.72
C THR A 24 0.94 15.93 5.20
N PRO A 25 0.99 14.79 4.51
CA PRO A 25 0.73 14.75 3.08
C PRO A 25 -0.73 15.05 2.77
N ARG A 26 -1.01 15.45 1.53
CA ARG A 26 -2.38 15.50 1.01
C ARG A 26 -2.72 14.16 0.35
N ARG A 27 -3.75 13.48 0.90
CA ARG A 27 -4.27 12.24 0.32
C ARG A 27 -4.81 12.47 -1.09
N PRO A 28 -4.62 11.62 -2.06
CA PRO A 28 -3.81 10.40 -2.11
C PRO A 28 -2.44 10.62 -2.77
N HIS A 29 -1.80 11.75 -2.53
CA HIS A 29 -0.61 12.17 -3.30
C HIS A 29 0.72 11.63 -2.76
N GLU A 30 0.73 11.06 -1.56
CA GLU A 30 1.91 10.42 -0.97
C GLU A 30 1.98 8.96 -1.40
N ALA A 31 2.73 8.66 -2.45
CA ALA A 31 2.84 7.31 -2.99
C ALA A 31 3.50 6.31 -2.03
N SER A 32 4.44 6.76 -1.20
CA SER A 32 5.12 5.94 -0.20
C SER A 32 5.51 6.73 1.04
N GLY A 33 6.28 7.82 0.93
CA GLY A 33 6.69 8.64 2.07
C GLY A 33 7.73 7.99 2.97
N THR A 34 8.82 7.46 2.39
CA THR A 34 9.85 6.67 3.09
C THR A 34 10.58 7.40 4.22
N SER A 35 10.42 8.71 4.33
CA SER A 35 11.09 9.52 5.37
C SER A 35 10.71 9.08 6.79
N GLY A 36 9.44 8.78 7.04
CA GLY A 36 8.96 8.28 8.33
C GLY A 36 9.46 6.89 8.70
N MET A 37 9.87 6.08 7.73
CA MET A 37 10.40 4.73 7.99
C MET A 37 11.75 4.74 8.73
N LYS A 38 12.47 5.86 8.72
CA LYS A 38 13.77 6.00 9.38
C LYS A 38 13.66 6.12 10.89
N LEU A 39 12.52 6.61 11.38
CA LEU A 39 12.39 6.98 12.78
C LEU A 39 12.22 5.78 13.72
N PRO A 40 11.41 4.74 13.40
CA PRO A 40 11.21 3.60 14.27
C PRO A 40 12.50 2.89 14.68
N VAL A 41 13.48 2.78 13.79
CA VAL A 41 14.78 2.14 14.09
C VAL A 41 15.60 2.93 15.11
N ASN A 42 15.31 4.22 15.28
CA ASN A 42 15.93 5.12 16.25
C ASN A 42 15.06 5.29 17.52
N GLY A 43 13.95 4.56 17.63
CA GLY A 43 13.06 4.62 18.79
C GLY A 43 12.01 5.71 18.73
N GLY A 44 11.96 6.50 17.68
CA GLY A 44 10.95 7.53 17.49
C GLY A 44 9.60 6.98 17.03
N ILE A 45 8.58 7.81 17.10
CA ILE A 45 7.19 7.45 16.86
C ILE A 45 6.65 8.26 15.70
N ASN A 46 5.94 7.62 14.75
CA ASN A 46 5.28 8.33 13.65
C ASN A 46 3.96 8.91 14.08
N PHE A 47 3.73 10.16 13.65
CA PHE A 47 2.49 10.90 13.76
C PHE A 47 2.19 11.47 12.37
N SER A 48 1.33 10.83 11.61
CA SER A 48 1.15 11.12 10.20
C SER A 48 -0.30 11.03 9.76
N ILE A 49 -0.66 11.80 8.74
CA ILE A 49 -1.87 11.54 7.96
C ILE A 49 -1.78 10.11 7.39
N SER A 50 -2.93 9.43 7.34
CA SER A 50 -3.06 8.08 6.76
C SER A 50 -2.96 8.17 5.24
N ASP A 51 -1.72 8.11 4.74
CA ASP A 51 -1.38 8.09 3.32
C ASP A 51 -0.04 7.34 3.12
N GLY A 52 0.23 6.90 1.90
CA GLY A 52 1.43 6.16 1.56
C GLY A 52 1.68 4.93 2.45
N TRP A 53 2.92 4.75 2.90
CA TRP A 53 3.31 3.59 3.71
C TRP A 53 2.60 3.52 5.07
N TRP A 54 2.13 4.68 5.60
CA TRP A 54 1.50 4.72 6.91
C TRP A 54 0.12 4.03 6.92
N CYS A 55 -0.57 3.96 5.77
CA CYS A 55 -1.78 3.16 5.61
C CYS A 55 -1.56 1.68 5.93
N GLU A 56 -0.36 1.16 5.57
CA GLU A 56 0.01 -0.23 5.82
C GLU A 56 0.72 -0.41 7.17
N GLY A 57 1.51 0.58 7.59
CA GLY A 57 2.36 0.51 8.78
C GLY A 57 1.64 0.76 10.10
N TYR A 58 0.57 1.54 10.09
CA TYR A 58 -0.17 1.91 11.28
C TYR A 58 -1.00 0.76 11.84
N ASN A 59 -0.84 0.45 13.14
CA ASN A 59 -1.57 -0.64 13.81
C ASN A 59 -2.28 -0.21 15.09
N ARG A 60 -2.52 1.08 15.30
CA ARG A 60 -3.14 1.71 16.48
C ARG A 60 -2.32 1.65 17.78
N GLN A 61 -1.15 1.00 17.77
CA GLN A 61 -0.30 0.84 18.95
C GLN A 61 1.12 1.36 18.75
N ASN A 62 1.50 1.71 17.51
CA ASN A 62 2.86 2.04 17.11
C ASN A 62 3.05 3.50 16.67
N GLY A 63 2.06 4.35 16.91
CA GLY A 63 2.07 5.77 16.58
C GLY A 63 0.66 6.34 16.50
N TRP A 64 0.53 7.47 15.86
CA TRP A 64 -0.76 8.16 15.66
C TRP A 64 -1.03 8.43 14.19
N THR A 65 -2.30 8.39 13.81
CA THR A 65 -2.75 8.78 12.48
C THR A 65 -3.69 9.97 12.57
N ILE A 66 -3.54 10.92 11.66
CA ILE A 66 -4.36 12.13 11.53
C ILE A 66 -5.43 11.84 10.48
N GLY A 67 -6.66 12.23 10.78
CA GLY A 67 -7.80 11.98 9.92
C GLY A 67 -8.24 10.50 9.88
N PRO A 68 -9.12 10.12 8.96
CA PRO A 68 -9.64 8.77 8.87
C PRO A 68 -8.53 7.75 8.60
N VAL A 69 -8.65 6.59 9.24
CA VAL A 69 -7.75 5.46 8.93
C VAL A 69 -8.15 4.91 7.58
N VAL A 70 -7.33 5.20 6.57
CA VAL A 70 -7.53 4.70 5.22
C VAL A 70 -6.87 3.32 5.11
N THR A 71 -7.63 2.34 4.67
CA THR A 71 -7.12 1.04 4.24
C THR A 71 -7.17 0.96 2.73
N LEU A 72 -6.39 0.09 2.10
CA LEU A 72 -6.38 -0.11 0.65
C LEU A 72 -7.75 -0.47 0.05
N GLU A 73 -8.69 -0.89 0.89
CA GLU A 73 -10.04 -1.32 0.48
C GLU A 73 -11.09 -0.19 0.57
N LEU A 74 -10.76 0.94 1.19
CA LEU A 74 -11.71 2.05 1.35
C LEU A 74 -11.43 3.14 0.30
N PRO A 75 -12.47 3.69 -0.33
CA PRO A 75 -12.30 4.84 -1.19
C PRO A 75 -11.73 6.01 -0.40
N LEU A 76 -10.79 6.71 -1.01
CA LEU A 76 -10.23 7.93 -0.45
C LEU A 76 -11.32 8.99 -0.51
N GLU A 77 -11.71 9.51 0.65
CA GLU A 77 -12.56 10.69 0.73
C GLU A 77 -11.75 11.93 0.33
N ASP A 78 -12.43 12.93 -0.21
CA ASP A 78 -11.81 14.21 -0.50
C ASP A 78 -11.16 14.75 0.77
N GLN A 79 -9.91 15.16 0.65
CA GLN A 79 -9.18 15.69 1.78
C GLN A 79 -9.80 16.99 2.28
N ASN A 80 -10.05 17.05 3.58
CA ASN A 80 -10.49 18.25 4.27
C ASN A 80 -9.36 18.77 5.17
N ASP A 81 -8.59 19.73 4.70
CA ASP A 81 -7.45 20.30 5.42
C ASP A 81 -7.85 20.86 6.80
N TYR A 82 -9.06 21.40 6.93
CA TYR A 82 -9.56 21.91 8.22
C TYR A 82 -9.79 20.77 9.22
N SER A 83 -10.46 19.70 8.79
CA SER A 83 -10.72 18.55 9.65
C SER A 83 -9.42 17.83 10.05
N ASP A 84 -8.47 17.71 9.12
CA ASP A 84 -7.16 17.11 9.42
C ASP A 84 -6.35 17.98 10.41
N ALA A 85 -6.45 19.30 10.33
CA ALA A 85 -5.81 20.21 11.26
C ALA A 85 -6.43 20.11 12.67
N GLU A 86 -7.75 20.09 12.78
CA GLU A 86 -8.45 19.90 14.06
C GLU A 86 -8.05 18.57 14.72
N ASP A 87 -8.01 17.49 13.93
CA ASP A 87 -7.63 16.17 14.44
C ASP A 87 -6.14 16.13 14.86
N LEU A 88 -5.27 16.77 14.08
CA LEU A 88 -3.85 16.93 14.43
C LEU A 88 -3.68 17.60 15.79
N TYR A 89 -4.32 18.75 15.99
CA TYR A 89 -4.22 19.49 17.27
C TYR A 89 -4.87 18.71 18.43
N ALA A 90 -6.02 18.09 18.20
CA ALA A 90 -6.67 17.28 19.19
C ALA A 90 -5.80 16.09 19.62
N LEU A 91 -5.17 15.38 18.69
CA LEU A 91 -4.24 14.29 18.99
C LEU A 91 -2.99 14.78 19.70
N LEU A 92 -2.43 15.91 19.26
CA LEU A 92 -1.24 16.48 19.88
C LEU A 92 -1.50 16.83 21.36
N GLU A 93 -2.61 17.53 21.63
CA GLU A 93 -2.95 18.02 22.98
C GLU A 93 -3.45 16.91 23.90
N ASN A 94 -4.23 15.95 23.39
CA ASN A 94 -4.93 14.97 24.23
C ASN A 94 -4.25 13.59 24.24
N ALA A 95 -3.31 13.30 23.35
CA ALA A 95 -2.65 12.01 23.27
C ALA A 95 -1.12 12.11 23.29
N VAL A 96 -0.52 12.89 22.40
CA VAL A 96 0.94 12.92 22.24
C VAL A 96 1.62 13.58 23.43
N LEU A 97 1.26 14.82 23.74
CA LEU A 97 1.87 15.59 24.85
C LEU A 97 1.61 14.94 26.22
N PRO A 98 0.38 14.51 26.57
CA PRO A 98 0.15 13.80 27.82
C PRO A 98 1.01 12.54 27.96
N LEU A 99 1.07 11.71 26.91
CA LEU A 99 1.85 10.47 26.92
C LEU A 99 3.35 10.74 27.09
N TYR A 100 3.86 11.79 26.47
CA TYR A 100 5.27 12.19 26.56
C TYR A 100 5.66 12.64 27.97
N HIS A 101 4.79 13.39 28.64
CA HIS A 101 5.03 13.96 29.97
C HIS A 101 4.60 13.06 31.13
N GLU A 102 3.88 11.95 30.84
CA GLU A 102 3.46 11.01 31.86
C GLU A 102 4.65 10.20 32.40
N LEU A 103 4.99 10.43 33.65
CA LEU A 103 6.08 9.70 34.32
C LEU A 103 5.51 8.66 35.29
N ASN A 104 6.09 7.48 35.28
CA ASN A 104 5.79 6.44 36.29
C ASN A 104 6.45 6.76 37.63
N SER A 105 6.23 5.89 38.62
CA SER A 105 6.79 6.02 39.98
C SER A 105 8.33 6.07 40.03
N SER A 106 9.01 5.63 38.96
CA SER A 106 10.47 5.67 38.83
C SER A 106 10.96 6.89 38.04
N GLY A 107 10.08 7.85 37.71
CA GLY A 107 10.43 9.04 36.94
C GLY A 107 10.66 8.79 35.44
N LEU A 108 10.22 7.65 34.90
CA LEU A 108 10.38 7.30 33.49
C LEU A 108 9.07 7.39 32.73
N PRO A 109 9.06 7.81 31.45
CA PRO A 109 7.87 7.85 30.59
C PRO A 109 7.51 6.44 30.09
N GLY A 110 7.03 5.58 30.99
CA GLY A 110 6.84 4.15 30.75
C GLY A 110 5.95 3.82 29.55
N ASN A 111 4.83 4.55 29.40
CA ASN A 111 3.88 4.34 28.30
C ASN A 111 4.45 4.82 26.95
N TRP A 112 5.20 5.92 26.95
CA TRP A 112 5.96 6.38 25.77
C TRP A 112 6.97 5.34 25.30
N ILE A 113 7.80 4.85 26.22
CA ILE A 113 8.80 3.81 25.97
C ILE A 113 8.13 2.54 25.42
N ALA A 114 6.97 2.17 25.97
CA ALA A 114 6.21 1.01 25.49
C ALA A 114 5.73 1.20 24.04
N MET A 115 5.24 2.38 23.68
CA MET A 115 4.85 2.70 22.30
C MET A 115 6.05 2.73 21.36
N SER A 116 7.16 3.34 21.74
CA SER A 116 8.43 3.34 21.01
C SER A 116 8.90 1.91 20.70
N LYS A 117 8.89 1.02 21.70
CA LYS A 117 9.22 -0.40 21.51
C LYS A 117 8.27 -1.12 20.55
N ARG A 118 6.97 -0.83 20.61
CA ARG A 118 5.99 -1.38 19.66
C ARG A 118 6.24 -0.86 18.23
N SER A 119 6.52 0.44 18.08
CA SER A 119 6.90 1.05 16.81
C SER A 119 8.12 0.35 16.21
N LEU A 120 9.21 0.25 16.97
CA LEU A 120 10.44 -0.42 16.56
C LEU A 120 10.17 -1.88 16.17
N LYS A 121 9.46 -2.64 16.99
CA LYS A 121 9.19 -4.07 16.76
C LYS A 121 8.32 -4.31 15.52
N SER A 122 7.28 -3.52 15.31
CA SER A 122 6.32 -3.75 14.21
C SER A 122 6.82 -3.22 12.87
N LEU A 123 7.61 -2.14 12.87
CA LEU A 123 7.94 -1.41 11.64
C LEU A 123 9.33 -1.73 11.11
N THR A 124 10.34 -1.88 11.98
CA THR A 124 11.73 -2.02 11.54
C THR A 124 11.97 -3.24 10.66
N SER A 125 11.43 -4.40 11.03
CA SER A 125 11.59 -5.63 10.25
C SER A 125 10.78 -5.59 8.95
N MET A 126 9.59 -5.01 8.99
CA MET A 126 8.68 -4.96 7.84
C MET A 126 9.15 -3.97 6.77
N TYR A 127 9.63 -2.80 7.20
CA TYR A 127 10.05 -1.72 6.29
C TYR A 127 11.57 -1.59 6.15
N SER A 128 12.30 -2.70 6.30
CA SER A 128 13.75 -2.73 6.07
C SER A 128 14.09 -2.94 4.60
N SER A 129 15.18 -2.30 4.14
CA SER A 129 15.71 -2.50 2.80
C SER A 129 16.16 -3.95 2.55
N ASN A 130 16.63 -4.65 3.58
CA ASN A 130 16.99 -6.06 3.46
C ASN A 130 15.80 -6.95 3.10
N ARG A 131 14.65 -6.73 3.75
CA ARG A 131 13.41 -7.43 3.38
C ARG A 131 12.98 -7.07 1.96
N MET A 132 12.97 -5.78 1.62
CA MET A 132 12.60 -5.30 0.29
C MET A 132 13.45 -5.96 -0.81
N VAL A 133 14.76 -5.96 -0.65
CA VAL A 133 15.67 -6.58 -1.64
C VAL A 133 15.42 -8.08 -1.75
N ARG A 134 15.26 -8.78 -0.62
CA ARG A 134 14.94 -10.21 -0.62
C ARG A 134 13.65 -10.48 -1.38
N ASP A 135 12.59 -9.74 -1.09
CA ASP A 135 11.29 -9.93 -1.72
C ASP A 135 11.36 -9.63 -3.21
N TYR A 136 12.08 -8.60 -3.64
CA TYR A 136 12.31 -8.32 -5.06
C TYR A 136 13.09 -9.45 -5.75
N VAL A 137 14.10 -10.01 -5.10
CA VAL A 137 14.86 -11.14 -5.67
C VAL A 137 13.95 -12.36 -5.83
N GLU A 138 13.20 -12.72 -4.80
CA GLU A 138 12.38 -13.94 -4.81
C GLU A 138 11.12 -13.79 -5.69
N LEU A 139 10.42 -12.66 -5.60
CA LEU A 139 9.12 -12.48 -6.24
C LEU A 139 9.19 -11.89 -7.65
N ALA A 140 10.28 -11.20 -7.99
CA ALA A 140 10.41 -10.52 -9.27
C ALA A 140 11.64 -10.98 -10.08
N TYR A 141 12.85 -10.85 -9.54
CA TYR A 141 14.06 -11.04 -10.34
C TYR A 141 14.30 -12.51 -10.73
N LYS A 142 14.16 -13.45 -9.81
CA LYS A 142 14.29 -14.89 -10.12
C LYS A 142 13.22 -15.36 -11.12
N PRO A 143 11.92 -15.07 -10.94
CA PRO A 143 10.91 -15.41 -11.94
C PRO A 143 11.14 -14.74 -13.30
N ALA A 144 11.58 -13.47 -13.32
CA ALA A 144 11.89 -12.78 -14.57
C ALA A 144 13.09 -13.40 -15.30
N ALA A 145 14.13 -13.78 -14.57
CA ALA A 145 15.29 -14.47 -15.13
C ALA A 145 14.92 -15.84 -15.72
N ALA A 146 14.15 -16.64 -14.98
CA ALA A 146 13.67 -17.94 -15.46
C ALA A 146 12.78 -17.79 -16.70
N ARG A 147 11.89 -16.79 -16.71
CA ARG A 147 11.05 -16.48 -17.88
C ARG A 147 11.90 -16.08 -19.07
N ARG A 148 12.90 -15.21 -18.88
CA ARG A 148 13.83 -14.82 -19.94
C ARG A 148 14.57 -16.02 -20.52
N GLU A 149 15.07 -16.92 -19.67
CA GLU A 149 15.75 -18.13 -20.10
C GLU A 149 14.85 -19.01 -20.99
N ASN A 150 13.61 -19.23 -20.56
CA ASN A 150 12.63 -19.99 -21.36
C ASN A 150 12.33 -19.32 -22.71
N LEU A 151 12.12 -17.98 -22.70
CA LEU A 151 11.80 -17.24 -23.93
C LEU A 151 12.97 -17.15 -24.90
N SER A 152 14.21 -17.22 -24.41
CA SER A 152 15.43 -17.13 -25.26
C SER A 152 15.80 -18.45 -25.93
N ARG A 153 15.19 -19.58 -25.53
CA ARG A 153 15.45 -20.89 -26.16
C ARG A 153 15.06 -20.87 -27.66
N ASP A 154 15.69 -21.72 -28.41
CA ASP A 154 15.42 -21.93 -29.84
C ASP A 154 15.38 -20.59 -30.64
N ASN A 155 16.38 -19.75 -30.41
CA ASN A 155 16.48 -18.43 -31.07
C ASN A 155 15.24 -17.55 -30.88
N TRP A 156 14.74 -17.49 -29.65
CA TRP A 156 13.57 -16.70 -29.27
C TRP A 156 12.26 -17.11 -29.94
N LYS A 157 12.14 -18.39 -30.32
CA LYS A 157 10.97 -18.90 -31.02
C LYS A 157 9.67 -18.61 -30.25
N LEU A 158 9.61 -19.03 -28.98
CA LEU A 158 8.43 -18.81 -28.16
C LEU A 158 8.06 -17.32 -28.02
N LEU A 159 9.06 -16.44 -27.86
CA LEU A 159 8.80 -14.99 -27.81
C LEU A 159 8.21 -14.44 -29.11
N LYS A 160 8.73 -14.92 -30.27
CA LYS A 160 8.23 -14.52 -31.58
C LYS A 160 6.79 -15.02 -31.79
N ASP A 161 6.51 -16.24 -31.38
CA ASP A 161 5.17 -16.84 -31.47
C ASP A 161 4.17 -16.06 -30.60
N VAL A 162 4.52 -15.73 -29.34
CA VAL A 162 3.69 -14.92 -28.46
C VAL A 162 3.48 -13.51 -29.02
N ALA A 163 4.52 -12.87 -29.53
CA ALA A 163 4.41 -11.54 -30.14
C ALA A 163 3.50 -11.55 -31.39
N SER A 164 3.62 -12.57 -32.21
CA SER A 164 2.74 -12.77 -33.38
C SER A 164 1.29 -13.00 -32.94
N TRP A 165 1.08 -13.84 -31.93
CA TRP A 165 -0.24 -14.08 -31.36
C TRP A 165 -0.85 -12.80 -30.81
N GLN A 166 -0.13 -12.04 -29.98
CA GLN A 166 -0.60 -10.75 -29.44
C GLN A 166 -0.98 -9.74 -30.53
N LYS A 167 -0.19 -9.66 -31.62
CA LYS A 167 -0.47 -8.77 -32.73
C LYS A 167 -1.79 -9.12 -33.43
N ASN A 168 -2.10 -10.42 -33.54
CA ASN A 168 -3.27 -10.91 -34.26
C ASN A 168 -4.51 -11.04 -33.34
N LEU A 169 -4.31 -11.03 -32.03
CA LEU A 169 -5.37 -11.23 -31.03
C LEU A 169 -6.55 -10.27 -31.20
N PRO A 170 -6.39 -8.94 -31.38
CA PRO A 170 -7.54 -8.03 -31.50
C PRO A 170 -8.45 -8.38 -32.68
N ALA A 171 -7.86 -8.72 -33.83
CA ALA A 171 -8.65 -9.09 -35.00
C ALA A 171 -9.42 -10.40 -34.76
N ARG A 172 -8.78 -11.41 -34.20
CA ARG A 172 -9.41 -12.69 -33.86
C ARG A 172 -10.45 -12.57 -32.76
N PHE A 173 -10.16 -11.77 -31.73
CA PHE A 173 -11.10 -11.56 -30.62
C PHE A 173 -12.42 -10.96 -31.11
N ASN A 174 -12.39 -10.05 -32.07
CA ASN A 174 -13.56 -9.44 -32.68
C ASN A 174 -14.43 -10.43 -33.49
N THR A 175 -13.93 -11.65 -33.78
CA THR A 175 -14.72 -12.69 -34.46
C THR A 175 -15.56 -13.54 -33.50
N ILE A 176 -15.32 -13.45 -32.20
CA ILE A 176 -16.11 -14.16 -31.18
C ILE A 176 -17.57 -13.71 -31.26
N LYS A 177 -18.47 -14.68 -31.37
CA LYS A 177 -19.91 -14.41 -31.36
C LYS A 177 -20.54 -14.92 -30.08
N MET A 178 -21.39 -14.10 -29.50
CA MET A 178 -22.25 -14.51 -28.41
C MET A 178 -23.47 -15.21 -29.01
N GLU A 179 -23.63 -16.51 -28.73
CA GLU A 179 -24.74 -17.32 -29.25
C GLU A 179 -25.93 -17.30 -28.32
N GLU A 180 -25.68 -17.39 -27.03
CA GLU A 180 -26.76 -17.52 -26.05
C GLU A 180 -26.37 -16.95 -24.69
N ILE A 181 -27.31 -16.27 -24.04
CA ILE A 181 -27.23 -15.84 -22.64
C ILE A 181 -28.34 -16.52 -21.89
N ILE A 182 -28.01 -17.38 -20.93
CA ILE A 182 -28.98 -18.04 -20.06
C ILE A 182 -28.86 -17.42 -18.68
N LEU A 183 -29.95 -16.82 -18.20
CA LEU A 183 -30.05 -16.28 -16.84
C LEU A 183 -30.88 -17.25 -16.01
N SER A 184 -30.42 -17.57 -14.80
CA SER A 184 -31.17 -18.37 -13.84
C SER A 184 -31.12 -17.70 -12.46
N GLY A 185 -32.25 -17.72 -11.76
CA GLY A 185 -32.43 -16.98 -10.50
C GLY A 185 -33.24 -15.70 -10.65
N ALA A 186 -33.84 -15.47 -11.83
CA ALA A 186 -34.79 -14.37 -12.04
C ALA A 186 -36.14 -14.95 -12.43
N ASP A 187 -37.22 -14.44 -11.84
CA ASP A 187 -38.59 -14.73 -12.27
C ASP A 187 -38.94 -13.84 -13.48
N GLY A 188 -38.83 -14.44 -14.68
CA GLY A 188 -39.06 -13.71 -15.92
C GLY A 188 -38.01 -12.63 -16.20
N ASN A 189 -38.45 -11.44 -16.61
CA ASN A 189 -37.55 -10.30 -16.93
C ASN A 189 -37.22 -9.39 -15.73
N THR A 190 -37.57 -9.78 -14.52
CA THR A 190 -37.40 -8.93 -13.32
C THR A 190 -36.31 -9.48 -12.44
N MET A 191 -35.30 -8.66 -12.15
CA MET A 191 -34.22 -8.95 -11.18
C MET A 191 -34.42 -8.07 -9.96
N LEU A 192 -34.39 -8.67 -8.76
CA LEU A 192 -34.44 -7.92 -7.52
C LEU A 192 -33.05 -7.54 -7.10
N CYS A 193 -32.86 -6.29 -6.66
CA CYS A 193 -31.57 -5.80 -6.17
C CYS A 193 -31.15 -6.59 -4.92
N GLY A 194 -29.95 -7.20 -4.95
CA GLY A 194 -29.40 -7.98 -3.83
C GLY A 194 -29.59 -9.49 -3.95
N GLU A 195 -30.32 -9.99 -4.93
CA GLU A 195 -30.40 -11.43 -5.19
C GLU A 195 -29.30 -11.91 -6.15
N PRO A 196 -28.71 -13.09 -5.89
CA PRO A 196 -27.68 -13.65 -6.76
C PRO A 196 -28.29 -14.14 -8.08
N VAL A 197 -27.73 -13.69 -9.20
CA VAL A 197 -28.13 -14.12 -10.54
C VAL A 197 -27.01 -14.96 -11.15
N ASN A 198 -27.35 -16.17 -11.60
CA ASN A 198 -26.43 -17.01 -12.34
C ASN A 198 -26.55 -16.72 -13.85
N MET A 199 -25.43 -16.39 -14.48
CA MET A 199 -25.36 -16.13 -15.91
C MET A 199 -24.49 -17.20 -16.58
N LYS A 200 -25.02 -17.89 -17.57
CA LYS A 200 -24.27 -18.75 -18.48
C LYS A 200 -24.20 -18.10 -19.86
N LEU A 201 -22.98 -17.94 -20.35
CA LEU A 201 -22.72 -17.42 -21.68
C LEU A 201 -22.25 -18.57 -22.57
N ARG A 202 -22.89 -18.73 -23.74
CA ARG A 202 -22.39 -19.60 -24.79
C ARG A 202 -21.73 -18.72 -25.85
N LEU A 203 -20.42 -18.94 -26.05
CA LEU A 203 -19.64 -18.21 -27.02
C LEU A 203 -19.20 -19.14 -28.15
N HIS A 204 -19.28 -18.67 -29.38
CA HIS A 204 -18.64 -19.33 -30.51
C HIS A 204 -17.27 -18.70 -30.73
N PRO A 205 -16.16 -19.42 -30.52
CA PRO A 205 -14.82 -18.85 -30.57
C PRO A 205 -14.35 -18.47 -31.99
N CYS A 206 -15.07 -18.87 -33.04
CA CYS A 206 -14.73 -18.60 -34.44
C CYS A 206 -13.26 -18.90 -34.78
N GLU A 207 -12.46 -17.86 -35.03
CA GLU A 207 -11.02 -18.00 -35.37
C GLU A 207 -10.11 -18.07 -34.13
N MET A 208 -10.64 -18.00 -32.92
CA MET A 208 -9.91 -18.19 -31.68
C MET A 208 -9.83 -19.69 -31.35
N HIS A 209 -8.80 -20.37 -31.84
CA HIS A 209 -8.49 -21.72 -31.41
C HIS A 209 -7.70 -21.69 -30.10
N PRO A 210 -7.95 -22.63 -29.18
CA PRO A 210 -7.27 -22.69 -27.89
C PRO A 210 -5.86 -23.30 -27.93
N ASP A 211 -5.24 -23.45 -29.10
CA ASP A 211 -3.90 -24.01 -29.28
C ASP A 211 -2.76 -23.04 -28.94
#